data_2110126b788a98be8da01c829d21d0a5
#
_entry.id   2110126b788a98be8da01c829d21d0a5
#
_cell.length_a   1.000
_cell.length_b   1.000
_cell.length_c   1.000
_cell.angle_alpha   90.00
_cell.angle_beta   90.00
_cell.angle_gamma   90.00
#
_symmetry.space_group_name_H-M   'P 1'
#
loop_
_entity.id
_entity.type
_entity.pdbx_description
1 polymer ?
#
loop_
_entity_poly.entity_id
_entity_poly.type
_entity_poly.pdbx_seq_one_letter_code
_entity_poly.pdbx_strand_id
1 'polypeptide(L)'
;QTNETDPNYIFIYGKLRDKDSHLEETNSYDRIFHYTGIYIDIFPLEKIPYCLAWIGGHMQGQIYNQLNNKNIKESTLYKRIRRIYHFNTRIGFPILRFIAKLFPRKELRHSFGTAYFKPRYTDDIFPLTEMEFEGKMFPVPRQTDAVLRKIYGDYMQLPDLENIHPHYNKLEFYK
;
A
#
# COMPACT_ATOMS: atom_id res chain seq x y z
N GLN A 1 8.22 -8.29 -3.19
CA GLN A 1 9.10 -7.41 -2.40
C GLN A 1 8.41 -7.08 -1.09
N THR A 2 9.09 -7.30 0.00
CA THR A 2 8.72 -6.95 1.38
C THR A 2 9.97 -6.48 2.10
N ASN A 3 9.87 -6.01 3.34
CA ASN A 3 11.05 -5.64 4.13
C ASN A 3 11.96 -6.85 4.47
N GLU A 4 11.46 -8.07 4.38
CA GLU A 4 12.27 -9.29 4.54
C GLU A 4 13.16 -9.57 3.33
N THR A 5 12.67 -9.29 2.12
CA THR A 5 13.39 -9.50 0.86
C THR A 5 14.23 -8.29 0.45
N ASP A 6 13.86 -7.10 0.93
CA ASP A 6 14.57 -5.83 0.73
C ASP A 6 14.52 -5.01 2.03
N PRO A 7 15.62 -4.94 2.80
CA PRO A 7 15.66 -4.22 4.07
C PRO A 7 15.39 -2.71 3.97
N ASN A 8 15.45 -2.14 2.78
CA ASN A 8 15.12 -0.74 2.52
C ASN A 8 13.67 -0.53 2.11
N TYR A 9 12.90 -1.62 1.91
CA TYR A 9 11.49 -1.55 1.59
C TYR A 9 10.69 -1.06 2.80
N ILE A 10 10.09 0.11 2.66
CA ILE A 10 9.44 0.83 3.77
C ILE A 10 7.93 0.69 3.84
N PHE A 11 7.31 0.15 2.80
CA PHE A 11 5.86 -0.05 2.79
C PHE A 11 5.45 -1.23 3.67
N ILE A 12 4.24 -1.17 4.22
CA ILE A 12 3.68 -2.20 5.10
C ILE A 12 2.92 -3.28 4.30
N TYR A 13 2.81 -3.09 3.02
CA TYR A 13 2.19 -4.03 2.07
C TYR A 13 3.26 -4.62 1.14
N GLY A 14 2.93 -5.74 0.50
CA GLY A 14 3.83 -6.38 -0.44
C GLY A 14 3.73 -5.80 -1.85
N LYS A 15 4.78 -5.91 -2.63
CA LYS A 15 4.77 -5.70 -4.09
C LYS A 15 5.24 -6.97 -4.78
N LEU A 16 4.46 -7.45 -5.75
CA LEU A 16 4.92 -8.44 -6.71
C LEU A 16 5.55 -7.67 -7.88
N ARG A 17 6.85 -7.85 -8.09
CA ARG A 17 7.59 -7.10 -9.10
C ARG A 17 8.06 -7.99 -10.24
N ASP A 18 7.99 -7.44 -11.43
CA ASP A 18 8.66 -7.99 -12.60
C ASP A 18 10.19 -7.84 -12.45
N LYS A 19 10.93 -8.86 -12.85
CA LYS A 19 12.41 -8.89 -12.75
C LYS A 19 13.09 -8.30 -13.97
N ASP A 20 12.38 -8.30 -15.09
CA ASP A 20 12.93 -7.96 -16.40
C ASP A 20 12.56 -6.52 -16.81
N SER A 21 12.18 -5.70 -15.83
CA SER A 21 11.84 -4.29 -16.04
C SER A 21 12.40 -3.37 -14.96
N HIS A 22 12.50 -2.09 -15.29
CA HIS A 22 12.81 -0.99 -14.38
C HIS A 22 11.78 0.12 -14.53
N LEU A 23 11.18 0.52 -13.43
CA LEU A 23 10.20 1.60 -13.32
C LEU A 23 10.73 2.66 -12.35
N GLU A 24 10.89 3.89 -12.81
CA GLU A 24 11.21 5.04 -11.97
C GLU A 24 9.93 5.78 -11.62
N GLU A 25 9.52 5.74 -10.35
CA GLU A 25 8.32 6.42 -9.87
C GLU A 25 8.54 7.95 -9.73
N THR A 26 7.49 8.75 -9.98
CA THR A 26 7.55 10.22 -9.85
C THR A 26 7.86 10.68 -8.43
N ASN A 27 7.46 9.92 -7.39
CA ASN A 27 7.67 10.25 -5.99
C ASN A 27 9.09 9.97 -5.47
N SER A 28 9.91 9.26 -6.25
CA SER A 28 11.31 8.91 -5.91
C SER A 28 11.48 8.17 -4.57
N TYR A 29 10.43 7.53 -4.04
CA TYR A 29 10.56 6.69 -2.84
C TYR A 29 11.25 5.36 -3.14
N ASP A 30 11.15 4.91 -4.37
CA ASP A 30 11.78 3.70 -4.91
C ASP A 30 13.31 3.79 -5.00
N ARG A 31 13.88 5.00 -5.00
CA ARG A 31 15.35 5.22 -5.07
C ARG A 31 16.16 4.47 -4.01
N ILE A 32 15.52 4.10 -2.89
CA ILE A 32 16.15 3.35 -1.81
C ILE A 32 15.93 1.84 -1.92
N PHE A 33 15.09 1.39 -2.86
CA PHE A 33 14.74 -0.02 -3.00
C PHE A 33 15.74 -0.77 -3.85
N HIS A 34 15.91 -2.04 -3.52
CA HIS A 34 16.73 -2.94 -4.32
C HIS A 34 16.04 -3.38 -5.62
N TYR A 35 14.71 -3.51 -5.58
CA TYR A 35 13.91 -3.93 -6.72
C TYR A 35 13.00 -2.80 -7.18
N THR A 36 13.05 -2.49 -8.48
CA THR A 36 12.39 -1.34 -9.09
C THR A 36 11.53 -1.69 -10.32
N GLY A 37 11.31 -2.97 -10.63
CA GLY A 37 10.49 -3.39 -11.77
C GLY A 37 9.01 -3.02 -11.64
N ILE A 38 8.25 -3.14 -12.72
CA ILE A 38 6.78 -3.02 -12.75
C ILE A 38 6.18 -3.88 -11.62
N TYR A 39 5.10 -3.43 -11.01
CA TYR A 39 4.59 -4.10 -9.83
C TYR A 39 3.07 -4.14 -9.75
N ILE A 40 2.60 -5.11 -8.95
CA ILE A 40 1.25 -5.19 -8.43
C ILE A 40 1.34 -5.08 -6.91
N ASP A 41 0.54 -4.18 -6.32
CA ASP A 41 0.46 -4.01 -4.87
C ASP A 41 -0.44 -5.08 -4.24
N ILE A 42 0.01 -5.65 -3.12
CA ILE A 42 -0.72 -6.65 -2.35
C ILE A 42 -1.03 -6.04 -0.98
N PHE A 43 -2.26 -5.55 -0.80
CA PHE A 43 -2.68 -4.89 0.43
C PHE A 43 -3.37 -5.87 1.39
N PRO A 44 -2.81 -6.13 2.57
CA PRO A 44 -3.53 -6.83 3.62
C PRO A 44 -4.65 -5.95 4.18
N LEU A 45 -5.80 -6.55 4.46
CA LEU A 45 -6.95 -5.89 5.08
C LEU A 45 -7.11 -6.38 6.51
N GLU A 46 -7.33 -5.45 7.43
CA GLU A 46 -7.51 -5.71 8.86
C GLU A 46 -8.77 -5.01 9.39
N LYS A 47 -9.39 -5.58 10.44
CA LYS A 47 -10.51 -4.97 11.15
C LYS A 47 -10.00 -3.88 12.09
N ILE A 48 -9.91 -2.66 11.61
CA ILE A 48 -9.29 -1.54 12.32
C ILE A 48 -10.26 -0.36 12.41
N PRO A 49 -10.52 0.20 13.61
CA PRO A 49 -11.22 1.48 13.74
C PRO A 49 -10.49 2.61 12.99
N TYR A 50 -11.25 3.55 12.43
CA TYR A 50 -10.69 4.67 11.67
C TYR A 50 -9.62 5.45 12.45
N CYS A 51 -9.89 5.78 13.72
CA CYS A 51 -8.95 6.54 14.54
C CYS A 51 -7.59 5.83 14.71
N LEU A 52 -7.59 4.52 14.89
CA LEU A 52 -6.35 3.75 15.01
C LEU A 52 -5.64 3.61 13.66
N ALA A 53 -6.38 3.43 12.57
CA ALA A 53 -5.80 3.44 11.21
C ALA A 53 -5.14 4.79 10.92
N TRP A 54 -5.78 5.89 11.28
CA TRP A 54 -5.25 7.24 11.15
C TRP A 54 -3.95 7.43 11.94
N ILE A 55 -3.92 7.01 13.22
CA ILE A 55 -2.70 7.03 14.03
C ILE A 55 -1.58 6.23 13.36
N GLY A 56 -1.86 5.00 12.95
CA GLY A 56 -0.87 4.15 12.28
C GLY A 56 -0.35 4.76 10.98
N GLY A 57 -1.21 5.41 10.18
CA GLY A 57 -0.81 6.12 8.97
C GLY A 57 0.13 7.29 9.27
N HIS A 58 -0.14 8.07 10.32
CA HIS A 58 0.73 9.17 10.74
C HIS A 58 2.07 8.68 11.29
N MET A 59 2.08 7.57 12.03
CA MET A 59 3.34 6.95 12.48
C MET A 59 4.23 6.57 11.30
N GLN A 60 3.65 5.97 10.26
CA GLN A 60 4.39 5.60 9.05
C GLN A 60 4.76 6.82 8.19
N GLY A 61 3.92 7.85 8.19
CA GLY A 61 4.15 9.12 7.49
C GLY A 61 5.45 9.80 7.88
N GLN A 62 5.96 9.56 9.09
CA GLN A 62 7.27 10.07 9.52
C GLN A 62 8.42 9.54 8.63
N ILE A 63 8.31 8.35 8.05
CA ILE A 63 9.31 7.82 7.12
C ILE A 63 9.33 8.67 5.84
N TYR A 64 8.17 8.98 5.29
CA TYR A 64 8.06 9.82 4.08
C TYR A 64 8.61 11.23 4.32
N ASN A 65 8.38 11.78 5.52
CA ASN A 65 8.97 13.06 5.90
C ASN A 65 10.50 13.01 5.95
N GLN A 66 11.10 11.88 6.37
CA GLN A 66 12.56 11.72 6.32
C GLN A 66 13.06 11.62 4.86
N LEU A 67 12.35 10.88 3.99
CA LEU A 67 12.71 10.75 2.58
C LEU A 67 12.67 12.09 1.82
N ASN A 68 11.70 12.94 2.15
CA ASN A 68 11.55 14.25 1.54
C ASN A 68 12.60 15.27 2.02
N ASN A 69 13.33 14.98 3.09
CA ASN A 69 14.36 15.87 3.60
C ASN A 69 15.70 15.66 2.85
N LYS A 70 15.95 16.54 1.88
CA LYS A 70 17.16 16.48 1.01
C LYS A 70 18.46 16.84 1.73
N ASN A 71 18.40 17.40 2.95
CA ASN A 71 19.58 17.88 3.69
C ASN A 71 20.23 16.79 4.58
N ILE A 72 19.67 15.59 4.64
CA ILE A 72 20.17 14.51 5.48
C ILE A 72 21.14 13.64 4.66
N LYS A 73 22.33 13.36 5.24
CA LYS A 73 23.26 12.39 4.66
C LYS A 73 22.57 11.01 4.51
N GLU A 74 22.76 10.37 3.39
CA GLU A 74 22.09 9.11 3.04
C GLU A 74 22.27 8.01 4.10
N SER A 75 23.49 7.83 4.62
CA SER A 75 23.75 6.85 5.68
C SER A 75 22.96 7.11 6.98
N THR A 76 22.71 8.38 7.30
CA THR A 76 21.89 8.78 8.45
C THR A 76 20.42 8.58 8.15
N LEU A 77 19.99 8.88 6.91
CA LEU A 77 18.64 8.68 6.43
C LEU A 77 18.21 7.21 6.59
N TYR A 78 18.99 6.27 6.06
CA TYR A 78 18.69 4.83 6.16
C TYR A 78 18.59 4.36 7.61
N LYS A 79 19.50 4.81 8.48
CA LYS A 79 19.45 4.44 9.91
C LYS A 79 18.17 4.95 10.58
N ARG A 80 17.75 6.19 10.29
CA ARG A 80 16.51 6.78 10.85
C ARG A 80 15.26 6.06 10.34
N ILE A 81 15.16 5.87 9.03
CA ILE A 81 14.03 5.17 8.41
C ILE A 81 13.88 3.77 9.00
N ARG A 82 14.98 2.99 9.04
CA ARG A 82 14.96 1.64 9.58
C ARG A 82 14.55 1.61 11.06
N ARG A 83 14.99 2.59 11.86
CA ARG A 83 14.60 2.69 13.27
C ARG A 83 13.10 2.97 13.42
N ILE A 84 12.56 3.93 12.65
CA ILE A 84 11.12 4.25 12.66
C ILE A 84 10.32 3.04 12.18
N TYR A 85 10.72 2.41 11.09
CA TYR A 85 10.05 1.23 10.54
C TYR A 85 9.98 0.08 11.56
N HIS A 86 11.11 -0.25 12.19
CA HIS A 86 11.13 -1.32 13.19
C HIS A 86 10.35 -0.97 14.45
N PHE A 87 10.38 0.28 14.91
CA PHE A 87 9.54 0.72 16.01
C PHE A 87 8.06 0.55 15.66
N ASN A 88 7.64 1.04 14.49
CA ASN A 88 6.25 0.96 14.05
C ASN A 88 5.81 -0.51 13.94
N THR A 89 6.58 -1.35 13.25
CA THR A 89 6.17 -2.73 12.93
C THR A 89 6.28 -3.68 14.11
N ARG A 90 7.26 -3.49 15.02
CA ARG A 90 7.52 -4.41 16.15
C ARG A 90 6.85 -3.98 17.45
N ILE A 91 6.54 -2.70 17.61
CA ILE A 91 5.98 -2.16 18.85
C ILE A 91 4.66 -1.43 18.57
N GLY A 92 4.67 -0.38 17.78
CA GLY A 92 3.53 0.50 17.61
C GLY A 92 2.31 -0.20 17.02
N PHE A 93 2.44 -0.85 15.86
CA PHE A 93 1.33 -1.55 15.23
C PHE A 93 0.81 -2.76 16.01
N PRO A 94 1.64 -3.60 16.64
CA PRO A 94 1.15 -4.61 17.58
C PRO A 94 0.30 -4.05 18.71
N ILE A 95 0.71 -2.93 19.32
CA ILE A 95 -0.09 -2.28 20.37
C ILE A 95 -1.43 -1.77 19.79
N LEU A 96 -1.40 -1.09 18.62
CA LEU A 96 -2.63 -0.64 17.97
C LEU A 96 -3.55 -1.80 17.59
N ARG A 97 -3.02 -2.94 17.14
CA ARG A 97 -3.80 -4.15 16.86
C ARG A 97 -4.43 -4.73 18.12
N PHE A 98 -3.69 -4.74 19.22
CA PHE A 98 -4.23 -5.18 20.51
C PHE A 98 -5.41 -4.30 20.94
N ILE A 99 -5.26 -2.98 20.87
CA ILE A 99 -6.33 -2.03 21.16
C ILE A 99 -7.52 -2.22 20.20
N ALA A 100 -7.26 -2.40 18.90
CA ALA A 100 -8.31 -2.61 17.89
C ALA A 100 -9.21 -3.82 18.20
N LYS A 101 -8.67 -4.89 18.81
CA LYS A 101 -9.44 -6.08 19.23
C LYS A 101 -10.49 -5.78 20.28
N LEU A 102 -10.32 -4.72 21.07
CA LEU A 102 -11.30 -4.29 22.07
C LEU A 102 -12.54 -3.63 21.44
N PHE A 103 -12.47 -3.30 20.16
CA PHE A 103 -13.54 -2.64 19.39
C PHE A 103 -13.90 -3.49 18.17
N PRO A 104 -14.68 -4.57 18.34
CA PRO A 104 -15.03 -5.44 17.21
C PRO A 104 -15.79 -4.66 16.14
N ARG A 105 -15.36 -4.80 14.87
CA ARG A 105 -15.90 -4.09 13.70
C ARG A 105 -16.11 -5.04 12.53
N LYS A 106 -17.09 -4.73 11.69
CA LYS A 106 -17.28 -5.38 10.38
C LYS A 106 -16.47 -4.71 9.27
N GLU A 107 -15.98 -3.51 9.53
CA GLU A 107 -15.20 -2.73 8.57
C GLU A 107 -13.78 -3.24 8.48
N LEU A 108 -13.32 -3.44 7.27
CA LEU A 108 -11.94 -3.72 6.91
C LEU A 108 -11.28 -2.47 6.37
N ARG A 109 -10.05 -2.24 6.73
CA ARG A 109 -9.18 -1.19 6.15
C ARG A 109 -7.85 -1.79 5.77
N HIS A 110 -7.07 -1.07 4.96
CA HIS A 110 -5.67 -1.42 4.76
C HIS A 110 -4.96 -1.48 6.12
N SER A 111 -4.00 -2.39 6.25
CA SER A 111 -3.26 -2.56 7.49
C SER A 111 -2.58 -1.26 7.94
N PHE A 112 -2.21 -1.19 9.20
CA PHE A 112 -1.55 -0.02 9.78
C PHE A 112 -0.38 0.46 8.94
N GLY A 113 -0.21 1.78 8.86
CA GLY A 113 0.90 2.41 8.14
C GLY A 113 0.58 2.82 6.71
N THR A 114 -0.64 2.57 6.22
CA THR A 114 -1.09 3.14 4.94
C THR A 114 -1.83 4.45 5.16
N ALA A 115 -1.81 5.33 4.15
CA ALA A 115 -2.59 6.57 4.15
C ALA A 115 -4.01 6.39 3.58
N TYR A 116 -4.40 5.18 3.24
CA TYR A 116 -5.70 4.88 2.64
C TYR A 116 -6.68 4.38 3.70
N PHE A 117 -7.62 5.22 4.11
CA PHE A 117 -8.52 4.98 5.24
C PHE A 117 -9.96 4.58 4.85
N LYS A 118 -10.30 4.52 3.55
CA LYS A 118 -11.65 4.16 3.12
C LYS A 118 -12.00 2.75 3.59
N PRO A 119 -13.16 2.54 4.24
CA PRO A 119 -13.56 1.23 4.73
C PRO A 119 -14.03 0.33 3.60
N ARG A 120 -13.87 -0.98 3.79
CA ARG A 120 -14.54 -2.04 3.06
C ARG A 120 -15.31 -2.88 4.07
N TYR A 121 -16.43 -3.48 3.66
CA TYR A 121 -17.24 -4.28 4.57
C TYR A 121 -17.04 -5.76 4.26
N THR A 122 -16.94 -6.56 5.31
CA THR A 122 -16.79 -8.02 5.19
C THR A 122 -17.91 -8.62 4.35
N ASP A 123 -19.15 -8.12 4.54
CA ASP A 123 -20.34 -8.60 3.84
C ASP A 123 -20.37 -8.23 2.34
N ASP A 124 -19.63 -7.20 1.92
CA ASP A 124 -19.45 -6.86 0.49
C ASP A 124 -18.39 -7.75 -0.16
N ILE A 125 -17.42 -8.24 0.62
CA ILE A 125 -16.29 -9.02 0.11
C ILE A 125 -16.61 -10.51 0.12
N PHE A 126 -17.16 -11.05 1.21
CA PHE A 126 -17.32 -12.49 1.43
C PHE A 126 -18.78 -12.94 1.37
N PRO A 127 -19.05 -14.19 0.91
CA PRO A 127 -18.09 -15.10 0.28
C PRO A 127 -17.60 -14.54 -1.06
N LEU A 128 -16.37 -14.91 -1.45
CA LEU A 128 -15.86 -14.53 -2.77
C LEU A 128 -16.69 -15.17 -3.86
N THR A 129 -16.80 -14.47 -4.98
CA THR A 129 -17.33 -14.97 -6.27
C THR A 129 -16.21 -15.02 -7.29
N GLU A 130 -16.52 -15.43 -8.51
CA GLU A 130 -15.54 -15.47 -9.60
C GLU A 130 -16.02 -14.59 -10.75
N MET A 131 -15.07 -13.91 -11.39
CA MET A 131 -15.28 -13.15 -12.63
C MET A 131 -14.18 -13.47 -13.63
N GLU A 132 -14.57 -13.48 -14.90
CA GLU A 132 -13.62 -13.65 -15.99
C GLU A 132 -12.87 -12.33 -16.27
N PHE A 133 -11.56 -12.44 -16.41
CA PHE A 133 -10.70 -11.37 -16.89
C PHE A 133 -9.65 -11.96 -17.84
N GLU A 134 -9.63 -11.48 -19.08
CA GLU A 134 -8.72 -11.95 -20.15
C GLU A 134 -8.70 -13.48 -20.32
N GLY A 135 -9.89 -14.09 -20.35
CA GLY A 135 -10.06 -15.54 -20.55
C GLY A 135 -9.72 -16.40 -19.33
N LYS A 136 -9.50 -15.80 -18.16
CA LYS A 136 -9.22 -16.51 -16.90
C LYS A 136 -10.21 -16.11 -15.82
N MET A 137 -10.60 -17.10 -14.99
CA MET A 137 -11.45 -16.88 -13.83
C MET A 137 -10.61 -16.44 -12.63
N PHE A 138 -11.02 -15.36 -11.98
CA PHE A 138 -10.37 -14.83 -10.77
C PHE A 138 -11.37 -14.70 -9.63
N PRO A 139 -10.95 -15.01 -8.39
CA PRO A 139 -11.76 -14.71 -7.21
C PRO A 139 -11.91 -13.21 -7.02
N VAL A 140 -13.15 -12.77 -6.87
CA VAL A 140 -13.49 -11.36 -6.68
C VAL A 140 -14.44 -11.18 -5.48
N PRO A 141 -14.56 -9.96 -4.92
CA PRO A 141 -15.55 -9.66 -3.89
C PRO A 141 -16.98 -9.99 -4.36
N ARG A 142 -17.82 -10.48 -3.44
CA ARG A 142 -19.23 -10.78 -3.73
C ARG A 142 -19.99 -9.61 -4.35
N GLN A 143 -19.77 -8.41 -3.83
CA GLN A 143 -20.35 -7.16 -4.29
C GLN A 143 -19.29 -6.33 -5.01
N THR A 144 -18.75 -6.83 -6.12
CA THR A 144 -17.63 -6.23 -6.85
C THR A 144 -17.89 -4.77 -7.21
N ASP A 145 -19.08 -4.44 -7.77
CA ASP A 145 -19.44 -3.05 -8.11
C ASP A 145 -19.45 -2.15 -6.88
N ALA A 146 -20.04 -2.57 -5.77
CA ALA A 146 -20.06 -1.78 -4.54
C ALA A 146 -18.67 -1.53 -3.99
N VAL A 147 -17.78 -2.51 -4.07
CA VAL A 147 -16.37 -2.37 -3.63
C VAL A 147 -15.62 -1.41 -4.55
N LEU A 148 -15.76 -1.52 -5.86
CA LEU A 148 -15.12 -0.65 -6.84
C LEU A 148 -15.59 0.81 -6.70
N ARG A 149 -16.91 1.03 -6.56
CA ARG A 149 -17.47 2.39 -6.36
C ARG A 149 -16.95 3.04 -5.07
N LYS A 150 -16.80 2.28 -4.00
CA LYS A 150 -16.21 2.81 -2.75
C LYS A 150 -14.76 3.23 -2.90
N ILE A 151 -14.00 2.54 -3.74
CA ILE A 151 -12.58 2.81 -3.96
C ILE A 151 -12.39 3.97 -4.95
N TYR A 152 -13.04 3.87 -6.10
CA TYR A 152 -12.76 4.69 -7.28
C TYR A 152 -13.88 5.70 -7.62
N GLY A 153 -15.03 5.63 -6.94
CA GLY A 153 -16.21 6.42 -7.31
C GLY A 153 -16.90 5.83 -8.53
N ASP A 154 -17.24 6.64 -9.50
CA ASP A 154 -17.79 6.17 -10.78
C ASP A 154 -16.69 5.65 -11.70
N TYR A 155 -16.23 4.43 -11.40
CA TYR A 155 -15.12 3.80 -12.11
C TYR A 155 -15.44 3.40 -13.56
N MET A 156 -16.72 3.43 -13.96
CA MET A 156 -17.12 3.19 -15.35
C MET A 156 -16.96 4.44 -16.21
N GLN A 157 -16.83 5.60 -15.61
CA GLN A 157 -16.55 6.84 -16.34
C GLN A 157 -15.06 6.91 -16.65
N LEU A 158 -14.72 6.97 -17.93
CA LEU A 158 -13.34 7.18 -18.36
C LEU A 158 -12.85 8.54 -17.83
N PRO A 159 -11.66 8.59 -17.24
CA PRO A 159 -11.07 9.86 -16.85
C PRO A 159 -10.76 10.72 -18.08
N ASP A 160 -10.72 12.03 -17.90
CA ASP A 160 -10.26 12.95 -18.92
C ASP A 160 -8.78 12.66 -19.23
N LEU A 161 -8.53 12.19 -20.46
CA LEU A 161 -7.20 11.75 -20.90
C LEU A 161 -6.16 12.88 -20.86
N GLU A 162 -6.59 14.15 -20.99
CA GLU A 162 -5.71 15.31 -20.91
C GLU A 162 -5.18 15.55 -19.48
N ASN A 163 -5.90 15.05 -18.48
CA ASN A 163 -5.55 15.20 -17.07
C ASN A 163 -4.88 13.95 -16.46
N ILE A 164 -4.62 12.91 -17.26
CA ILE A 164 -3.91 11.73 -16.79
C ILE A 164 -2.41 12.02 -16.74
N HIS A 165 -1.88 12.10 -15.54
CA HIS A 165 -0.43 12.16 -15.34
C HIS A 165 0.08 10.76 -14.95
N PRO A 166 1.03 10.18 -15.69
CA PRO A 166 1.63 8.90 -15.32
C PRO A 166 2.33 9.03 -13.95
N HIS A 167 2.22 8.01 -13.14
CA HIS A 167 2.90 7.95 -11.84
C HIS A 167 4.38 7.52 -11.95
N TYR A 168 4.91 7.50 -13.16
CA TYR A 168 6.30 7.12 -13.43
C TYR A 168 6.96 8.10 -14.41
N ASN A 169 8.26 8.27 -14.25
CA ASN A 169 9.11 9.09 -15.12
C ASN A 169 9.70 8.24 -16.25
N LYS A 170 10.03 6.99 -15.97
CA LYS A 170 10.73 6.10 -16.90
C LYS A 170 10.29 4.66 -16.70
N LEU A 171 10.17 3.95 -17.82
CA LEU A 171 9.95 2.50 -17.86
C LEU A 171 10.89 1.88 -18.88
N GLU A 172 11.66 0.90 -18.46
CA GLU A 172 12.59 0.13 -19.29
C GLU A 172 12.35 -1.36 -19.11
N PHE A 173 12.49 -2.11 -20.19
CA PHE A 173 12.50 -3.56 -20.19
C PHE A 173 13.91 -4.06 -20.51
N TYR A 174 14.39 -4.99 -19.70
CA TYR A 174 15.64 -5.67 -19.97
C TYR A 174 15.38 -6.84 -20.94
N LYS A 175 16.27 -7.01 -21.89
CA LYS A 175 16.23 -8.12 -22.84
C LYS A 175 17.07 -9.27 -22.33
#